data_3067a83bd10a32e481ba29f15e331070
#
_entry.id   3067a83bd10a32e481ba29f15e331070
#
_cell.length_a   1.000
_cell.length_b   1.000
_cell.length_c   1.000
_cell.angle_alpha   90.00
_cell.angle_beta   90.00
_cell.angle_gamma   90.00
#
_symmetry.space_group_name_H-M   'P 1'
#
loop_
_entity.id
_entity.type
_entity.pdbx_description
1 polymer ?
#
loop_
_entity_poly.entity_id
_entity_poly.type
_entity_poly.pdbx_seq_one_letter_code
_entity_poly.pdbx_strand_id
1 'polypeptide(L)'
;MKSFIETIKEKITKNIQVNNVEIIDNTHLHKRHKSFNKSKIHLKIISKSESLKSLSKIASHKKIIDLLKEEIETKIHSLEIKIN
;
A
#
# COMPACT_ATOMS: atom_id res chain seq x y z
N MET A 1 -18.40 -3.12 9.01
CA MET A 1 -17.29 -3.86 8.43
C MET A 1 -16.23 -2.90 7.90
N LYS A 2 -14.98 -3.25 8.08
CA LYS A 2 -13.89 -2.42 7.57
C LYS A 2 -13.69 -2.68 6.08
N SER A 3 -13.47 -1.63 5.31
CA SER A 3 -13.08 -1.78 3.92
C SER A 3 -11.68 -2.37 3.83
N PHE A 4 -11.32 -2.88 2.66
CA PHE A 4 -9.97 -3.38 2.41
C PHE A 4 -8.91 -2.30 2.66
N ILE A 5 -9.19 -1.07 2.22
CA ILE A 5 -8.28 0.06 2.40
C ILE A 5 -8.10 0.37 3.89
N GLU A 6 -9.17 0.35 4.67
CA GLU A 6 -9.09 0.57 6.10
C GLU A 6 -8.27 -0.52 6.80
N THR A 7 -8.41 -1.75 6.35
CA THR A 7 -7.64 -2.87 6.87
C THR A 7 -6.15 -2.68 6.63
N ILE A 8 -5.78 -2.26 5.42
CA ILE A 8 -4.38 -1.99 5.08
C ILE A 8 -3.84 -0.83 5.91
N LYS A 9 -4.60 0.25 6.01
CA LYS A 9 -4.20 1.42 6.80
C LYS A 9 -3.97 1.06 8.26
N GLU A 10 -4.88 0.30 8.84
CA GLU A 10 -4.77 -0.16 10.22
C GLU A 10 -3.54 -1.04 10.42
N LYS A 11 -3.29 -1.94 9.49
CA LYS A 11 -2.13 -2.83 9.54
C LYS A 11 -0.82 -2.04 9.56
N ILE A 12 -0.73 -1.01 8.73
CA ILE A 12 0.44 -0.15 8.67
C ILE A 12 0.60 0.64 9.96
N THR A 13 -0.47 1.28 10.43
CA THR A 13 -0.39 2.14 11.62
C THR A 13 -0.12 1.37 12.90
N LYS A 14 -0.51 0.10 12.97
CA LYS A 14 -0.24 -0.74 14.14
C LYS A 14 1.18 -1.29 14.17
N ASN A 15 1.80 -1.47 13.03
CA ASN A 15 3.09 -2.15 12.94
C ASN A 15 4.26 -1.24 12.60
N ILE A 16 3.98 -0.05 12.10
CA ILE A 16 5.00 0.93 11.73
C ILE A 16 4.63 2.26 12.36
N GLN A 17 5.61 2.92 12.96
CA GLN A 17 5.38 4.24 13.52
C GLN A 17 5.29 5.26 12.39
N VAL A 18 4.09 5.74 12.11
CA VAL A 18 3.83 6.71 11.07
C VAL A 18 3.10 7.91 11.64
N ASN A 19 3.42 9.11 11.12
CA ASN A 19 2.71 10.33 11.47
C ASN A 19 1.40 10.43 10.71
N ASN A 20 1.40 9.97 9.47
CA ASN A 20 0.22 9.94 8.62
C ASN A 20 0.40 8.90 7.54
N VAL A 21 -0.69 8.29 7.10
CA VAL A 21 -0.68 7.37 5.98
C VAL A 21 -1.94 7.61 5.15
N GLU A 22 -1.77 7.70 3.84
CA GLU A 22 -2.87 7.86 2.90
C GLU A 22 -2.81 6.72 1.89
N ILE A 23 -3.95 6.11 1.63
CA ILE A 23 -4.05 5.00 0.69
C ILE A 23 -5.02 5.42 -0.41
N ILE A 24 -4.54 5.40 -1.65
CA ILE A 24 -5.31 5.81 -2.81
C ILE A 24 -5.56 4.57 -3.67
N ASP A 25 -6.83 4.33 -3.99
CA ASP A 25 -7.22 3.25 -4.89
C ASP A 25 -7.24 3.80 -6.32
N ASN A 26 -6.27 3.38 -7.11
CA ASN A 26 -6.12 3.79 -8.50
C ASN A 26 -6.69 2.76 -9.48
N THR A 27 -7.48 1.81 -9.00
CA THR A 27 -8.02 0.75 -9.84
C THR A 27 -8.79 1.31 -11.04
N HIS A 28 -9.53 2.38 -10.84
CA HIS A 28 -10.33 3.00 -11.90
C HIS A 28 -9.50 3.52 -13.08
N LEU A 29 -8.23 3.81 -12.87
CA LEU A 29 -7.33 4.28 -13.94
C LEU A 29 -6.97 3.17 -14.92
N HIS A 30 -7.22 1.92 -14.56
CA HIS A 30 -6.84 0.76 -15.36
C HIS A 30 -8.04 0.03 -15.97
N LYS A 31 -9.25 0.55 -15.82
CA LYS A 31 -10.48 -0.11 -16.27
C LYS A 31 -10.51 -0.40 -17.77
N ARG A 32 -9.84 0.42 -18.58
CA ARG A 32 -9.82 0.26 -20.03
C ARG A 32 -8.66 -0.59 -20.53
N HIS A 33 -7.83 -1.07 -19.62
CA HIS A 33 -6.70 -1.91 -19.97
C HIS A 33 -7.16 -3.32 -20.30
N LYS A 34 -6.60 -3.92 -21.34
CA LYS A 34 -6.98 -5.29 -21.73
C LYS A 34 -6.69 -6.30 -20.64
N SER A 35 -5.70 -6.05 -19.84
CA SER A 35 -5.31 -6.94 -18.72
C SER A 35 -6.02 -6.60 -17.42
N PHE A 36 -7.00 -5.69 -17.44
CA PHE A 36 -7.73 -5.33 -16.23
C PHE A 36 -8.44 -6.54 -15.63
N ASN A 37 -8.19 -6.78 -14.37
CA ASN A 37 -8.82 -7.85 -13.60
C ASN A 37 -9.56 -7.25 -12.42
N LYS A 38 -10.89 -7.43 -12.38
CA LYS A 38 -11.74 -6.85 -11.33
C LYS A 38 -11.43 -7.37 -9.94
N SER A 39 -10.82 -8.55 -9.82
CA SER A 39 -10.46 -9.11 -8.53
C SER A 39 -9.14 -8.57 -8.00
N LYS A 40 -8.39 -7.84 -8.80
CA LYS A 40 -7.12 -7.24 -8.41
C LYS A 40 -7.22 -5.73 -8.38
N ILE A 41 -6.59 -5.11 -7.40
CA ILE A 41 -6.66 -3.66 -7.23
C ILE A 41 -5.28 -3.03 -7.37
N HIS A 42 -5.28 -1.76 -7.72
CA HIS A 42 -4.08 -0.94 -7.87
C HIS A 42 -4.08 0.12 -6.78
N LEU A 43 -3.10 0.06 -5.89
CA LEU A 43 -3.03 0.96 -4.74
C LEU A 43 -1.78 1.82 -4.77
N LYS A 44 -1.93 3.02 -4.24
CA LYS A 44 -0.81 3.91 -3.93
C LYS A 44 -0.83 4.20 -2.44
N ILE A 45 0.28 3.99 -1.77
CA ILE A 45 0.43 4.26 -0.34
C ILE A 45 1.38 5.43 -0.17
N ILE A 46 0.92 6.48 0.49
CA ILE A 46 1.74 7.64 0.82
C ILE A 46 1.87 7.68 2.33
N SER A 47 3.08 7.49 2.84
CA SER A 47 3.37 7.47 4.27
C SER A 47 4.24 8.63 4.66
N LYS A 48 3.86 9.30 5.74
CA LYS A 48 4.72 10.30 6.38
C LYS A 48 5.25 9.69 7.67
N SER A 49 6.51 9.31 7.68
CA SER A 49 7.12 8.61 8.81
C SER A 49 8.62 8.90 8.86
N GLU A 50 9.06 9.46 9.97
CA GLU A 50 10.50 9.68 10.16
C GLU A 50 11.24 8.36 10.33
N SER A 51 10.59 7.38 10.93
CA SER A 51 11.14 6.04 11.10
C SER A 51 11.46 5.39 9.75
N LEU A 52 10.52 5.47 8.79
CA LEU A 52 10.75 4.94 7.45
C LEU A 52 11.71 5.79 6.64
N LYS A 53 11.63 7.11 6.81
CA LYS A 53 12.48 8.04 6.08
C LYS A 53 13.96 7.90 6.44
N SER A 54 14.25 7.47 7.66
CA SER A 54 15.63 7.24 8.10
C SER A 54 16.25 5.99 7.49
N LEU A 55 15.45 5.11 6.91
CA LEU A 55 15.91 3.91 6.23
C LEU A 55 16.23 4.23 4.76
N SER A 56 17.00 3.34 4.12
CA SER A 56 17.16 3.44 2.68
C SER A 56 15.81 3.24 1.99
N LYS A 57 15.70 3.73 0.75
CA LYS A 57 14.47 3.57 -0.02
C LYS A 57 14.08 2.10 -0.15
N ILE A 58 15.06 1.24 -0.43
CA ILE A 58 14.81 -0.20 -0.59
C ILE A 58 14.33 -0.80 0.73
N ALA A 59 14.98 -0.47 1.84
CA ALA A 59 14.62 -1.03 3.14
C ALA A 59 13.24 -0.59 3.61
N SER A 60 12.90 0.68 3.41
CA SER A 60 11.58 1.20 3.80
C SER A 60 10.45 0.60 2.98
N HIS A 61 10.66 0.47 1.67
CA HIS A 61 9.68 -0.17 0.79
C HIS A 61 9.50 -1.64 1.14
N LYS A 62 10.61 -2.35 1.38
CA LYS A 62 10.55 -3.75 1.77
C LYS A 62 9.77 -3.96 3.06
N LYS A 63 9.91 -3.06 4.02
CA LYS A 63 9.19 -3.15 5.28
C LYS A 63 7.68 -3.12 5.07
N ILE A 64 7.21 -2.23 4.20
CA ILE A 64 5.78 -2.15 3.86
C ILE A 64 5.34 -3.36 3.05
N ILE A 65 6.13 -3.78 2.08
CA ILE A 65 5.82 -4.94 1.24
C ILE A 65 5.72 -6.22 2.06
N ASP A 66 6.66 -6.44 2.97
CA ASP A 66 6.62 -7.62 3.85
C ASP A 66 5.39 -7.62 4.75
N LEU A 67 4.99 -6.45 5.23
CA LEU A 67 3.81 -6.30 6.06
C LEU A 67 2.52 -6.63 5.30
N LEU A 68 2.47 -6.29 4.02
CA LEU A 68 1.30 -6.47 3.16
C LEU A 68 1.42 -7.66 2.21
N LYS A 69 2.36 -8.56 2.46
CA LYS A 69 2.67 -9.68 1.57
C LYS A 69 1.44 -10.50 1.19
N GLU A 70 0.59 -10.83 2.15
CA GLU A 70 -0.61 -11.62 1.91
C GLU A 70 -1.57 -10.89 0.98
N GLU A 71 -1.80 -9.61 1.23
CA GLU A 71 -2.69 -8.78 0.41
C GLU A 71 -2.13 -8.61 -1.00
N ILE A 72 -0.82 -8.46 -1.13
CA ILE A 72 -0.16 -8.33 -2.43
C ILE A 72 -0.34 -9.60 -3.25
N GLU A 73 -0.20 -10.76 -2.63
CA GLU A 73 -0.35 -12.04 -3.32
C GLU A 73 -1.78 -12.33 -3.73
N THR A 74 -2.77 -11.88 -2.96
CA THR A 74 -4.15 -12.27 -3.15
C THR A 74 -5.04 -11.21 -3.80
N LYS A 75 -4.82 -9.93 -3.52
CA LYS A 75 -5.75 -8.87 -3.90
C LYS A 75 -5.13 -7.69 -4.62
N ILE A 76 -3.87 -7.39 -4.36
CA ILE A 76 -3.23 -6.21 -4.95
C ILE A 76 -2.46 -6.61 -6.21
N HIS A 77 -2.81 -6.00 -7.34
CA HIS A 77 -2.12 -6.24 -8.59
C HIS A 77 -0.90 -5.32 -8.74
N SER A 78 -1.05 -4.08 -8.33
CA SER A 78 0.02 -3.09 -8.42
C SER A 78 0.05 -2.25 -7.16
N LEU A 79 1.24 -2.01 -6.62
CA LEU A 79 1.43 -1.23 -5.42
C LEU A 79 2.52 -0.19 -5.64
N GLU A 80 2.17 1.07 -5.44
CA GLU A 80 3.12 2.18 -5.45
C GLU A 80 3.29 2.68 -4.03
N ILE A 81 4.52 2.89 -3.61
CA ILE A 81 4.83 3.35 -2.25
C ILE A 81 5.62 4.65 -2.32
N LYS A 82 5.13 5.66 -1.61
CA LYS A 82 5.83 6.93 -1.48
C LYS A 82 6.01 7.25 0.00
N ILE A 83 7.22 7.58 0.38
CA ILE A 83 7.55 7.93 1.77
C ILE A 83 8.05 9.36 1.81
N ASN A 84 7.33 10.18 2.55
CA ASN A 84 7.64 11.60 2.72
C ASN A 84 8.36 11.87 4.03
#